data_71d541edd8add0c212d20a663cea6ec4
#
_entry.id   71d541edd8add0c212d20a663cea6ec4
#
_cell.length_a   1.000
_cell.length_b   1.000
_cell.length_c   1.000
_cell.angle_alpha   90.00
_cell.angle_beta   90.00
_cell.angle_gamma   90.00
#
_symmetry.space_group_name_H-M   'P 1'
#
loop_
_entity.id
_entity.type
_entity.pdbx_description
1 polymer ?
#
loop_
_entity_poly.entity_id
_entity_poly.type
_entity_poly.pdbx_seq_one_letter_code
_entity_poly.pdbx_strand_id
1 'polypeptide(L)'
;ERIKTWPFMIFVVILTGVIYPIQGSWVWGAGWLSEMGFSDFAGSTLVHSTGGWAALAGAIVLGARKGKFGPNGQVNPMPGANLPLATLGTFILWFGWFGFNGGSQLALGSAADASAIAIVYVNTNLAAAAGVVVAMIMTQLMFKKMDLTLCLNGAIGGLAVPLIDKLKIDDVVGAISAHLVCGIWGTLAVGIFGSGQIVTQFIGIVSIGAFVFITSLIVWSILKVTVGIRVDEEAEM
;
A
#
# COMPACT_ATOMS: atom_id res chain seq x y z
N GLU A 1 -3.85 16.00 -0.41
CA GLU A 1 -4.41 17.21 0.18
C GLU A 1 -3.42 18.38 0.18
N ARG A 2 -2.22 18.20 0.77
CA ARG A 2 -1.21 19.25 0.98
C ARG A 2 -0.09 19.28 -0.06
N ILE A 3 -0.14 18.43 -1.05
CA ILE A 3 0.85 18.36 -2.13
C ILE A 3 0.41 19.17 -3.35
N LYS A 4 1.33 19.88 -3.98
CA LYS A 4 1.08 20.55 -5.27
C LYS A 4 0.92 19.53 -6.38
N THR A 5 -0.03 19.77 -7.29
CA THR A 5 -0.37 18.83 -8.37
C THR A 5 0.79 18.56 -9.32
N TRP A 6 1.49 19.60 -9.80
CA TRP A 6 2.56 19.40 -10.79
C TRP A 6 3.76 18.61 -10.27
N PRO A 7 4.34 18.89 -9.08
CA PRO A 7 5.39 18.04 -8.51
C PRO A 7 4.93 16.59 -8.32
N PHE A 8 3.66 16.39 -7.94
CA PHE A 8 3.11 15.04 -7.84
C PHE A 8 3.07 14.33 -9.20
N MET A 9 2.62 15.02 -10.26
CA MET A 9 2.59 14.44 -11.61
C MET A 9 4.00 14.12 -12.15
N ILE A 10 4.98 14.98 -11.88
CA ILE A 10 6.39 14.69 -12.23
C ILE A 10 6.87 13.43 -11.51
N PHE A 11 6.57 13.31 -10.21
CA PHE A 11 6.92 12.11 -9.45
C PHE A 11 6.25 10.86 -10.04
N VAL A 12 4.95 10.94 -10.40
CA VAL A 12 4.22 9.83 -11.03
C VAL A 12 4.92 9.37 -12.30
N VAL A 13 5.32 10.27 -13.19
CA VAL A 13 6.04 9.93 -14.42
C VAL A 13 7.35 9.21 -14.12
N ILE A 14 8.12 9.69 -13.15
CA ILE A 14 9.40 9.06 -12.76
C ILE A 14 9.16 7.70 -12.10
N LEU A 15 8.17 7.61 -11.20
CA LEU A 15 7.84 6.36 -10.53
C LEU A 15 7.41 5.29 -11.55
N THR A 16 6.47 5.62 -12.43
CA THR A 16 5.88 4.66 -13.37
C THR A 16 6.76 4.39 -14.59
N GLY A 17 7.52 5.37 -15.04
CA GLY A 17 8.36 5.25 -16.24
C GLY A 17 9.79 4.77 -15.96
N VAL A 18 10.29 4.90 -14.73
CA VAL A 18 11.68 4.56 -14.40
C VAL A 18 11.76 3.60 -13.23
N ILE A 19 11.32 4.01 -12.03
CA ILE A 19 11.52 3.23 -10.80
C ILE A 19 10.78 1.89 -10.87
N TYR A 20 9.50 1.93 -11.25
CA TYR A 20 8.66 0.74 -11.31
C TYR A 20 9.13 -0.29 -12.35
N PRO A 21 9.44 0.07 -13.62
CA PRO A 21 9.93 -0.89 -14.59
C PRO A 21 11.27 -1.55 -14.21
N ILE A 22 12.18 -0.80 -13.58
CA ILE A 22 13.47 -1.35 -13.14
C ILE A 22 13.24 -2.47 -12.12
N GLN A 23 12.53 -2.20 -11.03
CA GLN A 23 12.29 -3.23 -10.01
C GLN A 23 11.37 -4.36 -10.52
N GLY A 24 10.40 -4.02 -11.38
CA GLY A 24 9.52 -5.02 -12.02
C GLY A 24 10.27 -6.01 -12.87
N SER A 25 11.33 -5.57 -13.56
CA SER A 25 12.18 -6.45 -14.38
C SER A 25 12.92 -7.51 -13.56
N TRP A 26 13.20 -7.26 -12.29
CA TRP A 26 13.88 -8.21 -11.41
C TRP A 26 13.08 -9.49 -11.17
N VAL A 27 11.77 -9.45 -11.32
CA VAL A 27 10.87 -10.60 -11.14
C VAL A 27 10.11 -10.91 -12.42
N TRP A 28 9.18 -10.04 -12.83
CA TRP A 28 8.31 -10.28 -13.99
C TRP A 28 9.03 -10.16 -15.32
N GLY A 29 10.22 -9.54 -15.36
CA GLY A 29 11.13 -9.54 -16.49
C GLY A 29 12.14 -10.71 -16.50
N ALA A 30 11.88 -11.78 -15.74
CA ALA A 30 12.78 -12.93 -15.59
C ALA A 30 14.19 -12.55 -15.08
N GLY A 31 14.29 -11.51 -14.26
CA GLY A 31 15.57 -11.05 -13.68
C GLY A 31 16.00 -11.85 -12.46
N TRP A 32 17.03 -11.38 -11.78
CA TRP A 32 17.76 -12.08 -10.73
C TRP A 32 16.91 -12.56 -9.54
N LEU A 33 15.85 -11.81 -9.15
CA LEU A 33 14.94 -12.28 -8.08
C LEU A 33 14.09 -13.46 -8.56
N SER A 34 13.66 -13.45 -9.84
CA SER A 34 12.98 -14.60 -10.44
C SER A 34 13.87 -15.84 -10.48
N GLU A 35 15.14 -15.67 -10.86
CA GLU A 35 16.13 -16.75 -10.87
C GLU A 35 16.39 -17.32 -9.46
N MET A 36 16.30 -16.49 -8.42
CA MET A 36 16.36 -16.93 -7.02
C MET A 36 15.10 -17.64 -6.53
N GLY A 37 14.02 -17.67 -7.32
CA GLY A 37 12.73 -18.27 -6.94
C GLY A 37 11.83 -17.35 -6.11
N PHE A 38 12.02 -16.02 -6.19
CA PHE A 38 11.07 -15.05 -5.63
C PHE A 38 9.75 -15.13 -6.40
N SER A 39 8.65 -15.21 -5.65
CA SER A 39 7.30 -15.32 -6.21
C SER A 39 6.40 -14.20 -5.75
N ASP A 40 5.83 -13.48 -6.71
CA ASP A 40 4.82 -12.45 -6.48
C ASP A 40 3.78 -12.53 -7.61
N PHE A 41 2.63 -13.16 -7.32
CA PHE A 41 1.60 -13.46 -8.31
C PHE A 41 0.88 -12.20 -8.81
N ALA A 42 0.34 -11.42 -7.88
CA ALA A 42 -0.50 -10.26 -8.21
C ALA A 42 0.16 -8.91 -7.90
N GLY A 43 1.33 -8.89 -7.27
CA GLY A 43 2.05 -7.66 -6.98
C GLY A 43 2.02 -7.21 -5.53
N SER A 44 2.01 -8.13 -4.56
CA SER A 44 2.12 -7.77 -3.14
C SER A 44 3.35 -6.89 -2.86
N THR A 45 4.51 -7.25 -3.37
CA THR A 45 5.73 -6.43 -3.29
C THR A 45 5.88 -5.55 -4.51
N LEU A 46 5.78 -6.12 -5.72
CA LEU A 46 6.09 -5.41 -6.97
C LEU A 46 5.16 -4.23 -7.25
N VAL A 47 3.91 -4.28 -6.80
CA VAL A 47 2.94 -3.20 -7.00
C VAL A 47 2.64 -2.49 -5.69
N HIS A 48 2.08 -3.23 -4.71
CA HIS A 48 1.57 -2.62 -3.48
C HIS A 48 2.69 -2.10 -2.58
N SER A 49 3.69 -2.90 -2.24
CA SER A 49 4.82 -2.40 -1.43
C SER A 49 5.59 -1.31 -2.15
N THR A 50 5.77 -1.39 -3.46
CA THR A 50 6.40 -0.33 -4.26
C THR A 50 5.65 0.99 -4.10
N GLY A 51 4.33 0.99 -4.29
CA GLY A 51 3.51 2.18 -4.05
C GLY A 51 3.59 2.66 -2.60
N GLY A 52 3.59 1.74 -1.64
CA GLY A 52 3.68 2.02 -0.22
C GLY A 52 5.03 2.63 0.20
N TRP A 53 6.15 2.13 -0.31
CA TRP A 53 7.49 2.72 -0.09
C TRP A 53 7.61 4.11 -0.69
N ALA A 54 7.09 4.30 -1.91
CA ALA A 54 7.05 5.61 -2.57
C ALA A 54 6.19 6.62 -1.79
N ALA A 55 5.03 6.17 -1.27
CA ALA A 55 4.16 6.97 -0.43
C ALA A 55 4.81 7.32 0.91
N LEU A 56 5.50 6.38 1.54
CA LEU A 56 6.25 6.60 2.78
C LEU A 56 7.34 7.66 2.59
N ALA A 57 8.14 7.55 1.53
CA ALA A 57 9.15 8.54 1.20
C ALA A 57 8.53 9.93 0.98
N GLY A 58 7.43 9.98 0.22
CA GLY A 58 6.68 11.22 -0.02
C GLY A 58 6.12 11.83 1.26
N ALA A 59 5.51 11.02 2.14
CA ALA A 59 4.96 11.49 3.41
C ALA A 59 6.03 12.08 4.34
N ILE A 60 7.21 11.46 4.39
CA ILE A 60 8.35 11.95 5.18
C ILE A 60 8.85 13.31 4.65
N VAL A 61 9.06 13.42 3.34
CA VAL A 61 9.61 14.65 2.72
C VAL A 61 8.60 15.81 2.74
N LEU A 62 7.31 15.51 2.54
CA LEU A 62 6.23 16.48 2.54
C LEU A 62 5.90 16.99 3.96
N GLY A 63 6.01 16.11 4.95
CA GLY A 63 5.64 16.37 6.34
C GLY A 63 4.13 16.16 6.62
N ALA A 64 3.76 16.16 7.89
CA ALA A 64 2.39 15.95 8.32
C ALA A 64 1.46 17.14 8.00
N ARG A 65 0.15 16.88 7.95
CA ARG A 65 -0.88 17.93 7.89
C ARG A 65 -0.80 18.84 9.12
N LYS A 66 -1.17 20.09 8.95
CA LYS A 66 -1.24 21.03 10.04
C LYS A 66 -2.18 20.52 11.14
N GLY A 67 -1.72 20.59 12.38
CA GLY A 67 -2.50 20.13 13.53
C GLY A 67 -2.62 18.61 13.69
N LYS A 68 -2.09 17.78 12.79
CA LYS A 68 -2.11 16.30 12.94
C LYS A 68 -1.40 15.84 14.21
N PHE A 69 -0.26 16.43 14.49
CA PHE A 69 0.52 16.15 15.70
C PHE A 69 0.62 17.41 16.58
N GLY A 70 0.19 17.30 17.83
CA GLY A 70 0.25 18.40 18.79
C GLY A 70 1.64 18.60 19.41
N PRO A 71 1.85 19.73 20.13
CA PRO A 71 3.15 20.08 20.72
C PRO A 71 3.72 19.03 21.67
N ASN A 72 2.85 18.31 22.38
CA ASN A 72 3.23 17.22 23.31
C ASN A 72 3.28 15.85 22.61
N GLY A 73 3.30 15.83 21.29
CA GLY A 73 3.34 14.60 20.51
C GLY A 73 2.01 13.84 20.42
N GLN A 74 0.92 14.42 20.89
CA GLN A 74 -0.41 13.84 20.74
C GLN A 74 -0.80 13.73 19.27
N VAL A 75 -1.55 12.67 18.94
CA VAL A 75 -2.14 12.46 17.62
C VAL A 75 -3.56 13.02 17.63
N ASN A 76 -3.83 14.02 16.82
CA ASN A 76 -5.16 14.59 16.68
C ASN A 76 -5.95 13.83 15.60
N PRO A 77 -7.17 13.36 15.88
CA PRO A 77 -8.02 12.73 14.89
C PRO A 77 -8.36 13.71 13.77
N MET A 78 -8.24 13.25 12.53
CA MET A 78 -8.68 13.97 11.33
C MET A 78 -9.56 13.04 10.51
N PRO A 79 -10.85 12.89 10.91
CA PRO A 79 -11.76 11.97 10.24
C PRO A 79 -12.06 12.41 8.82
N GLY A 80 -12.34 11.44 7.95
CA GLY A 80 -12.79 11.72 6.59
C GLY A 80 -14.10 12.51 6.55
N ALA A 81 -14.25 13.38 5.57
CA ALA A 81 -15.40 14.27 5.44
C ALA A 81 -16.71 13.54 5.09
N ASN A 82 -16.63 12.40 4.39
CA ASN A 82 -17.81 11.66 3.93
C ASN A 82 -17.57 10.14 4.05
N LEU A 83 -17.94 9.57 5.19
CA LEU A 83 -17.77 8.13 5.46
C LEU A 83 -18.67 7.24 4.58
N PRO A 84 -19.94 7.59 4.26
CA PRO A 84 -20.73 6.83 3.29
C PRO A 84 -20.06 6.73 1.92
N LEU A 85 -19.50 7.82 1.42
CA LEU A 85 -18.77 7.81 0.14
C LEU A 85 -17.47 7.00 0.22
N ALA A 86 -16.75 7.07 1.33
CA ALA A 86 -15.58 6.23 1.59
C ALA A 86 -15.93 4.74 1.62
N THR A 87 -17.07 4.40 2.23
CA THR A 87 -17.59 3.02 2.26
C THR A 87 -17.91 2.54 0.84
N LEU A 88 -18.63 3.33 0.05
CA LEU A 88 -18.90 3.02 -1.35
C LEU A 88 -17.59 2.82 -2.14
N GLY A 89 -16.61 3.70 -1.95
CA GLY A 89 -15.28 3.59 -2.56
C GLY A 89 -14.59 2.26 -2.19
N THR A 90 -14.68 1.84 -0.94
CA THR A 90 -14.12 0.55 -0.49
C THR A 90 -14.81 -0.63 -1.19
N PHE A 91 -16.14 -0.61 -1.35
CA PHE A 91 -16.83 -1.67 -2.11
C PHE A 91 -16.44 -1.69 -3.59
N ILE A 92 -16.26 -0.53 -4.21
CA ILE A 92 -15.79 -0.44 -5.61
C ILE A 92 -14.37 -1.02 -5.72
N LEU A 93 -13.48 -0.69 -4.79
CA LEU A 93 -12.12 -1.26 -4.74
C LEU A 93 -12.15 -2.77 -4.50
N TRP A 94 -12.99 -3.25 -3.58
CA TRP A 94 -13.15 -4.69 -3.32
C TRP A 94 -13.65 -5.43 -4.56
N PHE A 95 -14.63 -4.87 -5.24
CA PHE A 95 -15.11 -5.42 -6.51
C PHE A 95 -14.01 -5.43 -7.58
N GLY A 96 -13.27 -4.32 -7.73
CA GLY A 96 -12.13 -4.23 -8.65
C GLY A 96 -10.99 -5.21 -8.34
N TRP A 97 -10.88 -5.64 -7.08
CA TRP A 97 -9.84 -6.58 -6.66
C TRP A 97 -10.01 -7.98 -7.24
N PHE A 98 -11.23 -8.39 -7.53
CA PHE A 98 -11.46 -9.63 -8.29
C PHE A 98 -10.81 -9.54 -9.68
N GLY A 99 -10.96 -8.41 -10.36
CA GLY A 99 -10.28 -8.14 -11.63
C GLY A 99 -8.76 -8.10 -11.48
N PHE A 100 -8.25 -7.39 -10.46
CA PHE A 100 -6.82 -7.26 -10.21
C PHE A 100 -6.16 -8.62 -9.95
N ASN A 101 -6.65 -9.39 -9.00
CA ASN A 101 -6.08 -10.67 -8.62
C ASN A 101 -6.38 -11.77 -9.64
N GLY A 102 -7.63 -11.86 -10.13
CA GLY A 102 -8.00 -12.87 -11.12
C GLY A 102 -7.32 -12.63 -12.47
N GLY A 103 -7.19 -11.36 -12.89
CA GLY A 103 -6.46 -10.99 -14.09
C GLY A 103 -4.98 -11.34 -14.04
N SER A 104 -4.40 -11.49 -12.84
CA SER A 104 -2.99 -11.89 -12.65
C SER A 104 -2.72 -13.35 -13.08
N GLN A 105 -3.76 -14.15 -13.37
CA GLN A 105 -3.61 -15.46 -14.02
C GLN A 105 -3.10 -15.33 -15.46
N LEU A 106 -3.30 -14.18 -16.10
CA LEU A 106 -2.87 -13.85 -17.49
C LEU A 106 -3.42 -14.79 -18.57
N ALA A 107 -4.30 -15.71 -18.24
CA ALA A 107 -4.92 -16.67 -19.14
C ALA A 107 -6.32 -17.06 -18.66
N LEU A 108 -7.23 -17.33 -19.59
CA LEU A 108 -8.60 -17.84 -19.34
C LEU A 108 -9.02 -18.87 -20.39
N GLY A 109 -8.08 -19.38 -21.17
CA GLY A 109 -8.36 -20.23 -22.32
C GLY A 109 -8.59 -21.71 -21.97
N SER A 110 -8.41 -22.13 -20.72
CA SER A 110 -8.55 -23.51 -20.30
C SER A 110 -9.42 -23.68 -19.04
N ALA A 111 -9.93 -24.89 -18.80
CA ALA A 111 -10.62 -25.21 -17.55
C ALA A 111 -9.70 -25.06 -16.31
N ALA A 112 -8.40 -25.31 -16.48
CA ALA A 112 -7.42 -25.13 -15.43
C ALA A 112 -7.26 -23.65 -15.06
N ASP A 113 -7.18 -22.74 -16.03
CA ASP A 113 -7.12 -21.30 -15.81
C ASP A 113 -8.39 -20.80 -15.11
N ALA A 114 -9.56 -21.22 -15.58
CA ALA A 114 -10.84 -20.86 -14.95
C ALA A 114 -10.91 -21.32 -13.50
N SER A 115 -10.45 -22.54 -13.20
CA SER A 115 -10.39 -23.07 -11.84
C SER A 115 -9.41 -22.29 -10.95
N ALA A 116 -8.24 -21.93 -11.48
CA ALA A 116 -7.26 -21.10 -10.76
C ALA A 116 -7.84 -19.74 -10.41
N ILE A 117 -8.49 -19.05 -11.36
CA ILE A 117 -9.17 -17.78 -11.13
C ILE A 117 -10.27 -17.90 -10.09
N ALA A 118 -11.06 -18.96 -10.13
CA ALA A 118 -12.11 -19.19 -9.13
C ALA A 118 -11.55 -19.31 -7.70
N ILE A 119 -10.43 -20.03 -7.53
CA ILE A 119 -9.70 -20.13 -6.25
C ILE A 119 -9.19 -18.77 -5.81
N VAL A 120 -8.60 -17.99 -6.72
CA VAL A 120 -8.12 -16.63 -6.46
C VAL A 120 -9.28 -15.75 -5.97
N TYR A 121 -10.47 -15.83 -6.57
CA TYR A 121 -11.64 -15.08 -6.16
C TYR A 121 -12.10 -15.43 -4.75
N VAL A 122 -12.19 -16.72 -4.45
CA VAL A 122 -12.58 -17.20 -3.11
C VAL A 122 -11.57 -16.67 -2.07
N ASN A 123 -10.28 -16.84 -2.32
CA ASN A 123 -9.23 -16.39 -1.39
C ASN A 123 -9.22 -14.88 -1.22
N THR A 124 -9.38 -14.12 -2.30
CA THR A 124 -9.49 -12.64 -2.26
C THR A 124 -10.64 -12.20 -1.40
N ASN A 125 -11.81 -12.78 -1.58
CA ASN A 125 -13.00 -12.44 -0.81
C ASN A 125 -12.86 -12.80 0.67
N LEU A 126 -12.36 -13.99 0.98
CA LEU A 126 -12.15 -14.44 2.35
C LEU A 126 -11.09 -13.59 3.07
N ALA A 127 -10.01 -13.23 2.39
CA ALA A 127 -8.96 -12.36 2.96
C ALA A 127 -9.52 -10.97 3.32
N ALA A 128 -10.28 -10.35 2.41
CA ALA A 128 -10.90 -9.06 2.67
C ALA A 128 -11.93 -9.13 3.82
N ALA A 129 -12.81 -10.12 3.81
CA ALA A 129 -13.79 -10.34 4.87
C ALA A 129 -13.11 -10.58 6.25
N ALA A 130 -12.09 -11.42 6.29
CA ALA A 130 -11.30 -11.66 7.49
C ALA A 130 -10.63 -10.37 8.01
N GLY A 131 -10.08 -9.55 7.11
CA GLY A 131 -9.50 -8.24 7.45
C GLY A 131 -10.50 -7.31 8.13
N VAL A 132 -11.74 -7.22 7.62
CA VAL A 132 -12.82 -6.45 8.26
C VAL A 132 -13.12 -6.99 9.65
N VAL A 133 -13.35 -8.30 9.79
CA VAL A 133 -13.69 -8.93 11.07
C VAL A 133 -12.58 -8.70 12.11
N VAL A 134 -11.33 -8.91 11.72
CA VAL A 134 -10.18 -8.65 12.61
C VAL A 134 -10.11 -7.18 13.00
N ALA A 135 -10.33 -6.25 12.06
CA ALA A 135 -10.36 -4.81 12.37
C ALA A 135 -11.49 -4.45 13.34
N MET A 136 -12.68 -5.03 13.18
CA MET A 136 -13.80 -4.84 14.11
C MET A 136 -13.44 -5.31 15.53
N ILE A 137 -12.87 -6.49 15.66
CA ILE A 137 -12.44 -7.05 16.95
C ILE A 137 -11.35 -6.19 17.58
N MET A 138 -10.31 -5.86 16.81
CA MET A 138 -9.17 -5.08 17.32
C MET A 138 -9.56 -3.67 17.72
N THR A 139 -10.40 -2.99 16.95
CA THR A 139 -10.86 -1.64 17.32
C THR A 139 -11.76 -1.67 18.56
N GLN A 140 -12.61 -2.70 18.71
CA GLN A 140 -13.39 -2.91 19.93
C GLN A 140 -12.49 -3.13 21.15
N LEU A 141 -11.43 -3.91 21.03
CA LEU A 141 -10.48 -4.17 22.12
C LEU A 141 -9.67 -2.92 22.49
N MET A 142 -9.14 -2.21 21.48
CA MET A 142 -8.24 -1.07 21.66
C MET A 142 -8.97 0.20 22.10
N PHE A 143 -10.13 0.49 21.51
CA PHE A 143 -10.85 1.76 21.67
C PHE A 143 -12.20 1.61 22.36
N LYS A 144 -12.59 0.38 22.74
CA LYS A 144 -13.92 0.05 23.33
C LYS A 144 -15.11 0.40 22.44
N LYS A 145 -14.84 0.62 21.16
CA LYS A 145 -15.84 0.83 20.10
C LYS A 145 -15.29 0.40 18.75
N MET A 146 -16.16 -0.07 17.87
CA MET A 146 -15.78 -0.34 16.48
C MET A 146 -15.57 0.98 15.74
N ASP A 147 -14.52 1.04 14.94
CA ASP A 147 -14.19 2.20 14.11
C ASP A 147 -14.38 1.85 12.64
N LEU A 148 -15.33 2.52 11.97
CA LEU A 148 -15.65 2.25 10.58
C LEU A 148 -14.46 2.49 9.66
N THR A 149 -13.70 3.55 9.88
CA THR A 149 -12.54 3.89 9.03
C THR A 149 -11.49 2.79 9.08
N LEU A 150 -11.20 2.27 10.28
CA LEU A 150 -10.26 1.17 10.44
C LEU A 150 -10.83 -0.17 9.91
N CYS A 151 -12.15 -0.37 9.97
CA CYS A 151 -12.79 -1.54 9.36
C CYS A 151 -12.71 -1.49 7.82
N LEU A 152 -12.95 -0.33 7.21
CA LEU A 152 -12.80 -0.14 5.76
C LEU A 152 -11.34 -0.35 5.33
N ASN A 153 -10.40 0.19 6.08
CA ASN A 153 -8.97 -0.08 5.87
C ASN A 153 -8.62 -1.56 6.13
N GLY A 154 -9.32 -2.23 7.06
CA GLY A 154 -9.14 -3.65 7.36
C GLY A 154 -9.46 -4.53 6.17
N ALA A 155 -10.49 -4.20 5.39
CA ALA A 155 -10.84 -4.90 4.15
C ALA A 155 -9.68 -4.87 3.13
N ILE A 156 -8.89 -3.82 3.14
CA ILE A 156 -7.72 -3.63 2.28
C ILE A 156 -6.38 -3.71 3.05
N GLY A 157 -6.43 -4.08 4.34
CA GLY A 157 -5.27 -4.47 5.13
C GLY A 157 -4.71 -3.47 6.15
N GLY A 158 -5.44 -2.45 6.58
CA GLY A 158 -4.94 -1.25 7.23
C GLY A 158 -4.90 -1.16 8.76
N LEU A 159 -4.69 -2.24 9.52
CA LEU A 159 -4.54 -2.16 11.00
C LEU A 159 -3.24 -1.49 11.49
N ALA A 160 -2.30 -1.21 10.61
CA ALA A 160 -1.03 -0.58 10.97
C ALA A 160 -1.11 0.95 11.14
N VAL A 161 -2.24 1.60 10.79
CA VAL A 161 -2.42 3.06 10.88
C VAL A 161 -2.03 3.63 12.25
N PRO A 162 -2.49 3.07 13.39
CA PRO A 162 -2.10 3.59 14.71
C PRO A 162 -0.60 3.48 15.02
N LEU A 163 0.10 2.51 14.43
CA LEU A 163 1.55 2.37 14.59
C LEU A 163 2.30 3.43 13.78
N ILE A 164 1.84 3.70 12.56
CA ILE A 164 2.40 4.73 11.67
C ILE A 164 2.21 6.13 12.28
N ASP A 165 1.06 6.40 12.87
CA ASP A 165 0.80 7.64 13.62
C ASP A 165 1.77 7.82 14.81
N LYS A 166 2.12 6.73 15.53
CA LYS A 166 3.13 6.79 16.61
C LYS A 166 4.53 7.16 16.09
N LEU A 167 4.86 6.80 14.87
CA LEU A 167 6.11 7.20 14.20
C LEU A 167 6.08 8.64 13.69
N LYS A 168 4.99 9.39 13.93
CA LYS A 168 4.79 10.77 13.44
C LYS A 168 4.77 10.87 11.92
N ILE A 169 4.34 9.82 11.25
CA ILE A 169 4.12 9.79 9.81
C ILE A 169 2.61 9.94 9.57
N ASP A 170 2.23 10.94 8.81
CA ASP A 170 0.82 11.22 8.50
C ASP A 170 0.38 10.43 7.26
N ASP A 171 -0.13 9.23 7.52
CA ASP A 171 -0.74 8.35 6.53
C ASP A 171 -2.24 8.67 6.40
N VAL A 172 -2.57 9.65 5.55
CA VAL A 172 -3.87 10.34 5.48
C VAL A 172 -5.06 9.39 5.37
N VAL A 173 -4.94 8.38 4.50
CA VAL A 173 -6.01 7.41 4.21
C VAL A 173 -5.62 5.97 4.52
N GLY A 174 -4.52 5.77 5.25
CA GLY A 174 -4.00 4.44 5.53
C GLY A 174 -3.32 3.79 4.32
N ALA A 175 -2.86 4.58 3.35
CA ALA A 175 -2.25 4.04 2.12
C ALA A 175 -0.94 3.30 2.40
N ILE A 176 -0.08 3.83 3.28
CA ILE A 176 1.15 3.15 3.70
C ILE A 176 0.80 1.86 4.42
N SER A 177 -0.16 1.91 5.35
CA SER A 177 -0.64 0.73 6.07
C SER A 177 -1.19 -0.34 5.12
N ALA A 178 -2.07 0.05 4.20
CA ALA A 178 -2.75 -0.87 3.30
C ALA A 178 -1.82 -1.45 2.23
N HIS A 179 -0.91 -0.65 1.69
CA HIS A 179 -0.07 -1.09 0.57
C HIS A 179 1.32 -1.56 1.00
N LEU A 180 2.00 -0.83 1.89
CA LEU A 180 3.34 -1.22 2.34
C LEU A 180 3.27 -2.40 3.30
N VAL A 181 2.57 -2.24 4.43
CA VAL A 181 2.57 -3.26 5.48
C VAL A 181 1.92 -4.54 5.00
N CYS A 182 0.77 -4.45 4.33
CA CYS A 182 0.09 -5.63 3.82
C CYS A 182 0.76 -6.23 2.59
N GLY A 183 1.42 -5.42 1.77
CA GLY A 183 2.24 -5.92 0.68
C GLY A 183 3.43 -6.75 1.17
N ILE A 184 4.13 -6.28 2.21
CA ILE A 184 5.17 -7.06 2.88
C ILE A 184 4.59 -8.35 3.45
N TRP A 185 3.48 -8.26 4.18
CA TRP A 185 2.82 -9.43 4.76
C TRP A 185 2.38 -10.44 3.68
N GLY A 186 1.74 -9.98 2.60
CA GLY A 186 1.29 -10.86 1.51
C GLY A 186 2.43 -11.64 0.87
N THR A 187 3.58 -11.01 0.70
CA THR A 187 4.78 -11.69 0.15
C THR A 187 5.40 -12.66 1.17
N LEU A 188 5.45 -12.31 2.45
CA LEU A 188 5.89 -13.24 3.49
C LEU A 188 4.95 -14.45 3.61
N ALA A 189 3.65 -14.24 3.46
CA ALA A 189 2.64 -15.30 3.50
C ALA A 189 2.87 -16.37 2.41
N VAL A 190 3.39 -15.98 1.24
CA VAL A 190 3.80 -16.94 0.19
C VAL A 190 4.92 -17.87 0.69
N GLY A 191 5.86 -17.34 1.46
CA GLY A 191 6.93 -18.13 2.05
C GLY A 191 6.52 -18.98 3.25
N ILE A 192 5.46 -18.57 3.98
CA ILE A 192 4.98 -19.25 5.19
C ILE A 192 3.94 -20.32 4.85
N PHE A 193 2.99 -20.01 3.96
CA PHE A 193 1.82 -20.84 3.68
C PHE A 193 1.82 -21.42 2.26
N GLY A 194 2.66 -20.90 1.38
CA GLY A 194 2.76 -21.30 -0.03
C GLY A 194 3.98 -22.17 -0.34
N SER A 195 4.30 -22.25 -1.60
CA SER A 195 5.46 -23.00 -2.13
C SER A 195 6.77 -22.18 -2.18
N GLY A 196 6.71 -20.89 -1.84
CA GLY A 196 7.87 -19.99 -1.84
C GLY A 196 8.83 -20.24 -0.67
N GLN A 197 10.11 -19.96 -0.87
CA GLN A 197 11.10 -20.00 0.22
C GLN A 197 11.07 -18.65 0.98
N ILE A 198 10.83 -18.69 2.28
CA ILE A 198 10.70 -17.50 3.14
C ILE A 198 11.91 -16.56 3.05
N VAL A 199 13.12 -17.12 2.96
CA VAL A 199 14.35 -16.34 2.85
C VAL A 199 14.40 -15.57 1.53
N THR A 200 14.04 -16.20 0.42
CA THR A 200 13.98 -15.57 -0.90
C THR A 200 12.92 -14.46 -0.93
N GLN A 201 11.75 -14.72 -0.36
CA GLN A 201 10.69 -13.71 -0.23
C GLN A 201 11.18 -12.51 0.60
N PHE A 202 11.87 -12.74 1.69
CA PHE A 202 12.44 -11.67 2.52
C PHE A 202 13.51 -10.87 1.76
N ILE A 203 14.40 -11.51 1.03
CA ILE A 203 15.42 -10.84 0.19
C ILE A 203 14.75 -9.94 -0.85
N GLY A 204 13.71 -10.44 -1.55
CA GLY A 204 12.98 -9.64 -2.53
C GLY A 204 12.29 -8.43 -1.91
N ILE A 205 11.60 -8.59 -0.78
CA ILE A 205 10.97 -7.49 -0.04
C ILE A 205 11.99 -6.40 0.30
N VAL A 206 13.14 -6.79 0.87
CA VAL A 206 14.17 -5.84 1.29
C VAL A 206 14.83 -5.15 0.10
N SER A 207 15.16 -5.90 -0.94
CA SER A 207 15.84 -5.36 -2.13
C SER A 207 14.95 -4.36 -2.88
N ILE A 208 13.69 -4.73 -3.15
CA ILE A 208 12.73 -3.85 -3.81
C ILE A 208 12.41 -2.66 -2.92
N GLY A 209 12.17 -2.91 -1.64
CA GLY A 209 11.86 -1.85 -0.67
C GLY A 209 12.98 -0.82 -0.55
N ALA A 210 14.21 -1.24 -0.39
CA ALA A 210 15.37 -0.36 -0.30
C ALA A 210 15.55 0.47 -1.59
N PHE A 211 15.48 -0.19 -2.75
CA PHE A 211 15.59 0.49 -4.04
C PHE A 211 14.51 1.55 -4.22
N VAL A 212 13.23 1.17 -4.04
CA VAL A 212 12.10 2.07 -4.25
C VAL A 212 12.09 3.21 -3.23
N PHE A 213 12.32 2.91 -1.95
CA PHE A 213 12.34 3.93 -0.91
C PHE A 213 13.44 4.96 -1.13
N ILE A 214 14.68 4.51 -1.37
CA ILE A 214 15.83 5.41 -1.56
C ILE A 214 15.64 6.26 -2.82
N THR A 215 15.29 5.66 -3.96
CA THR A 215 15.10 6.40 -5.21
C THR A 215 13.93 7.38 -5.11
N SER A 216 12.82 6.98 -4.49
CA SER A 216 11.69 7.88 -4.25
C SER A 216 12.04 9.02 -3.30
N LEU A 217 12.81 8.75 -2.25
CA LEU A 217 13.28 9.77 -1.32
C LEU A 217 14.15 10.83 -2.01
N ILE A 218 15.05 10.38 -2.89
CA ILE A 218 15.90 11.27 -3.70
C ILE A 218 15.01 12.14 -4.61
N VAL A 219 14.09 11.54 -5.36
CA VAL A 219 13.23 12.28 -6.29
C VAL A 219 12.37 13.30 -5.54
N TRP A 220 11.72 12.91 -4.44
CA TRP A 220 10.93 13.82 -3.62
C TRP A 220 11.76 14.96 -3.04
N SER A 221 12.99 14.68 -2.60
CA SER A 221 13.90 15.71 -2.08
C SER A 221 14.30 16.70 -3.15
N ILE A 222 14.61 16.23 -4.36
CA ILE A 222 14.91 17.10 -5.51
C ILE A 222 13.69 17.97 -5.85
N LEU A 223 12.51 17.40 -5.96
CA LEU A 223 11.29 18.16 -6.24
C LEU A 223 10.98 19.20 -5.16
N LYS A 224 11.26 18.87 -3.89
CA LYS A 224 11.06 19.79 -2.77
C LYS A 224 11.95 21.03 -2.90
N VAL A 225 13.22 20.85 -3.25
CA VAL A 225 14.19 21.99 -3.32
C VAL A 225 14.13 22.76 -4.63
N THR A 226 13.66 22.15 -5.73
CA THR A 226 13.62 22.78 -7.05
C THR A 226 12.31 23.50 -7.34
N VAL A 227 11.17 22.84 -7.11
CA VAL A 227 9.83 23.36 -7.48
C VAL A 227 8.92 23.58 -6.28
N GLY A 228 9.31 23.12 -5.09
CA GLY A 228 8.47 23.11 -3.90
C GLY A 228 7.28 22.16 -4.03
N ILE A 229 7.06 21.30 -3.06
CA ILE A 229 6.05 20.22 -3.16
C ILE A 229 4.80 20.48 -2.34
N ARG A 230 4.84 21.36 -1.33
CA ARG A 230 3.73 21.62 -0.42
C ARG A 230 2.93 22.84 -0.86
N VAL A 231 1.63 22.78 -0.75
CA VAL A 231 0.74 23.92 -0.97
C VAL A 231 0.93 24.98 0.11
N ASP A 232 0.47 26.20 -0.15
CA ASP A 232 0.51 27.29 0.81
C ASP A 232 -0.44 27.03 1.98
N GLU A 233 -0.18 27.69 3.11
CA GLU A 233 -0.92 27.47 4.34
C GLU A 233 -2.42 27.69 4.23
N GLU A 234 -2.82 28.70 3.45
CA GLU A 234 -4.23 29.03 3.19
C GLU A 234 -4.93 27.94 2.38
N ALA A 235 -4.22 27.27 1.49
CA ALA A 235 -4.77 26.19 0.65
C ALA A 235 -4.84 24.84 1.39
N GLU A 236 -4.14 24.71 2.52
CA GLU A 236 -4.18 23.49 3.35
C GLU A 236 -5.29 23.52 4.41
N MET A 237 -5.81 24.71 4.76
CA MET A 237 -6.88 24.91 5.76
C MET A 237 -8.26 24.92 5.12
#